data_600ff87eb1eacceb3ea0adcad8ee8693
#
_entry.id   600ff87eb1eacceb3ea0adcad8ee8693
#
_cell.length_a   1.000
_cell.length_b   1.000
_cell.length_c   1.000
_cell.angle_alpha   90.00
_cell.angle_beta   90.00
_cell.angle_gamma   90.00
#
_symmetry.space_group_name_H-M   'P 1'
#
loop_
_entity.id
_entity.type
_entity.pdbx_description
1 polymer ?
#
loop_
_entity_poly.entity_id
_entity_poly.type
_entity_poly.pdbx_seq_one_letter_code
_entity_poly.pdbx_strand_id
1 'polypeptide(L)'
;MTERTYLAIDLKSFYASVECMERGLDPMTTNLVVADASRTEKTICLAVSPSLKAYGIPGRARLFEVVQKVKEANLKRQRSAPGYRFTGASSSSVELANNPGLAIDYLIAPPRMAHYMEHSTRIYSVYLKHVAPDDIHVYSIDEVLIDATSYLKRENITAKDLAMRIILDVLRTTGITATAGIGPNLYLAKIAMDIYAKHVQPDETGVRIAELDEMKYRQLMWTHRPLTDFWRVGKGYEKKLESIGLYTMGDIARCSLGPPTDLYNEDTLYDLFGVNAELLIDHAWGWEPCTIADIKAYKPEASSVGSGQVLECPYDFVRTRLVVREMADQLALSLVESRLVTRQIVLTVGYDIENLTDETRSKAYCGEVKVDRYGRKIPKHAHGTANLPRYTSSSVQLMDAVTELFERIADKNLLVRRLNLTAGNVLTESAAQKEEAVEQLDLFSLSPTSQEKRAEEEKKLVRERKRQEAMLAIKRKYGKNAILKGMNLQEGATAKDRNGKIGGHKA
;
A
#
# COMPACT_ATOMS: atom_id res chain seq x y z
N MET A 1 -25.65 -24.25 4.42
CA MET A 1 -24.30 -23.76 3.98
C MET A 1 -23.27 -24.60 4.71
N THR A 2 -22.25 -25.12 4.05
CA THR A 2 -21.15 -25.82 4.72
C THR A 2 -20.42 -24.82 5.60
N GLU A 3 -20.28 -25.16 6.88
CA GLU A 3 -19.54 -24.39 7.84
C GLU A 3 -18.08 -24.26 7.36
N ARG A 4 -17.64 -23.03 7.08
CA ARG A 4 -16.28 -22.74 6.61
C ARG A 4 -15.41 -22.29 7.77
N THR A 5 -14.12 -22.45 7.62
CA THR A 5 -13.12 -21.97 8.58
C THR A 5 -11.96 -21.34 7.84
N TYR A 6 -11.68 -20.08 8.14
CA TYR A 6 -10.59 -19.31 7.55
C TYR A 6 -9.53 -18.99 8.60
N LEU A 7 -8.28 -18.96 8.15
CA LEU A 7 -7.14 -18.46 8.90
C LEU A 7 -6.64 -17.18 8.26
N ALA A 8 -6.35 -16.17 9.07
CA ALA A 8 -5.56 -15.01 8.70
C ALA A 8 -4.21 -15.10 9.44
N ILE A 9 -3.08 -14.96 8.74
CA ILE A 9 -1.73 -15.04 9.33
C ILE A 9 -0.95 -13.81 8.94
N ASP A 10 -0.40 -13.08 9.93
CA ASP A 10 0.44 -11.89 9.77
C ASP A 10 1.80 -12.08 10.42
N LEU A 11 2.87 -11.82 9.65
CA LEU A 11 4.25 -11.95 10.11
C LEU A 11 4.63 -10.76 11.01
N LYS A 12 5.10 -11.05 12.19
CA LYS A 12 5.33 -10.04 13.22
C LYS A 12 6.41 -9.04 12.83
N SER A 13 6.01 -7.76 12.60
CA SER A 13 6.93 -6.67 12.23
C SER A 13 7.89 -7.05 11.09
N PHE A 14 7.39 -7.68 10.05
CA PHE A 14 8.10 -8.46 9.04
C PHE A 14 9.45 -7.87 8.61
N TYR A 15 9.49 -6.63 8.10
CA TYR A 15 10.75 -6.03 7.64
C TYR A 15 11.79 -5.89 8.77
N ALA A 16 11.35 -5.52 9.97
CA ALA A 16 12.25 -5.41 11.11
C ALA A 16 12.76 -6.79 11.55
N SER A 17 11.89 -7.80 11.50
CA SER A 17 12.27 -9.19 11.82
C SER A 17 13.28 -9.76 10.83
N VAL A 18 13.10 -9.52 9.51
CA VAL A 18 14.09 -9.90 8.50
C VAL A 18 15.43 -9.23 8.79
N GLU A 19 15.46 -7.94 9.10
CA GLU A 19 16.70 -7.22 9.39
C GLU A 19 17.39 -7.69 10.68
N CYS A 20 16.62 -8.10 11.69
CA CYS A 20 17.19 -8.71 12.90
C CYS A 20 17.81 -10.06 12.59
N MET A 21 17.08 -10.96 11.90
CA MET A 21 17.57 -12.29 11.56
C MET A 21 18.87 -12.26 10.75
N GLU A 22 18.94 -11.37 9.76
CA GLU A 22 20.14 -11.17 8.94
C GLU A 22 21.38 -10.73 9.74
N ARG A 23 21.17 -10.11 10.90
CA ARG A 23 22.23 -9.66 11.81
C ARG A 23 22.50 -10.64 12.96
N GLY A 24 21.83 -11.79 12.97
CA GLY A 24 21.92 -12.75 14.08
C GLY A 24 21.31 -12.23 15.38
N LEU A 25 20.34 -11.31 15.29
CA LEU A 25 19.65 -10.70 16.42
C LEU A 25 18.25 -11.29 16.59
N ASP A 26 17.75 -11.33 17.81
CA ASP A 26 16.37 -11.76 18.09
C ASP A 26 15.37 -10.66 17.72
N PRO A 27 14.43 -10.92 16.78
CA PRO A 27 13.42 -9.96 16.35
C PRO A 27 12.50 -9.48 17.47
N MET A 28 12.27 -10.30 18.50
CA MET A 28 11.33 -9.99 19.57
C MET A 28 11.93 -9.09 20.65
N THR A 29 13.23 -9.13 20.83
CA THR A 29 13.93 -8.45 21.92
C THR A 29 14.82 -7.30 21.47
N THR A 30 15.13 -7.22 20.16
CA THR A 30 15.98 -6.16 19.61
C THR A 30 15.19 -4.91 19.22
N ASN A 31 15.61 -3.76 19.70
CA ASN A 31 15.10 -2.46 19.28
C ASN A 31 15.65 -2.09 17.89
N LEU A 32 14.81 -2.12 16.86
CA LEU A 32 15.20 -1.83 15.50
C LEU A 32 14.08 -1.14 14.73
N VAL A 33 14.46 -0.18 13.88
CA VAL A 33 13.57 0.42 12.88
C VAL A 33 14.14 0.22 11.48
N VAL A 34 13.26 0.01 10.50
CA VAL A 34 13.62 0.00 9.09
C VAL A 34 13.27 1.35 8.50
N ALA A 35 14.29 2.17 8.23
CA ALA A 35 14.12 3.52 7.71
C ALA A 35 15.31 3.96 6.86
N ASP A 36 15.05 4.81 5.85
CA ASP A 36 16.10 5.43 5.05
C ASP A 36 16.59 6.72 5.72
N ALA A 37 17.56 6.60 6.61
CA ALA A 37 18.16 7.72 7.33
C ALA A 37 18.93 8.69 6.42
N SER A 38 19.28 8.28 5.18
CA SER A 38 19.95 9.17 4.22
C SER A 38 19.04 10.27 3.65
N ARG A 39 17.72 10.17 3.85
CA ARG A 39 16.75 11.15 3.36
C ARG A 39 16.58 12.31 4.35
N THR A 40 15.68 12.21 5.28
CA THR A 40 15.43 13.19 6.34
C THR A 40 14.79 12.49 7.53
N GLU A 41 14.85 13.08 8.72
CA GLU A 41 14.12 12.57 9.90
C GLU A 41 12.59 12.51 9.72
N LYS A 42 12.04 13.15 8.67
CA LYS A 42 10.62 13.07 8.31
C LYS A 42 10.29 11.80 7.54
N THR A 43 11.28 10.94 7.23
CA THR A 43 11.05 9.65 6.55
C THR A 43 10.14 8.75 7.39
N ILE A 44 9.29 7.99 6.71
CA ILE A 44 8.41 7.01 7.37
C ILE A 44 9.23 5.73 7.56
N CYS A 45 9.22 5.19 8.77
CA CYS A 45 9.73 3.86 9.05
C CYS A 45 8.83 2.83 8.38
N LEU A 46 9.42 1.90 7.63
CA LEU A 46 8.69 0.78 7.03
C LEU A 46 8.23 -0.22 8.09
N ALA A 47 9.05 -0.42 9.11
CA ALA A 47 8.72 -1.25 10.25
C ALA A 47 9.43 -0.77 11.51
N VAL A 48 8.84 -1.11 12.65
CA VAL A 48 9.35 -0.93 14.00
C VAL A 48 9.29 -2.30 14.69
N SER A 49 10.36 -2.73 15.36
CA SER A 49 10.41 -4.01 16.06
C SER A 49 9.39 -4.08 17.21
N PRO A 50 8.97 -5.30 17.62
CA PRO A 50 8.02 -5.46 18.73
C PRO A 50 8.50 -4.83 20.05
N SER A 51 9.78 -5.01 20.39
CA SER A 51 10.39 -4.45 21.60
C SER A 51 10.35 -2.92 21.61
N LEU A 52 10.57 -2.29 20.46
CA LEU A 52 10.55 -0.83 20.33
C LEU A 52 9.10 -0.28 20.32
N LYS A 53 8.14 -1.04 19.77
CA LYS A 53 6.69 -0.70 19.87
C LYS A 53 6.19 -0.65 21.31
N ALA A 54 6.80 -1.40 22.24
CA ALA A 54 6.43 -1.38 23.65
C ALA A 54 6.62 -0.01 24.30
N TYR A 55 7.43 0.87 23.72
CA TYR A 55 7.59 2.27 24.16
C TYR A 55 6.56 3.22 23.56
N GLY A 56 5.46 2.71 22.97
CA GLY A 56 4.39 3.50 22.37
C GLY A 56 4.75 4.08 21.00
N ILE A 57 5.69 3.46 20.27
CA ILE A 57 6.08 3.87 18.93
C ILE A 57 5.18 3.13 17.92
N PRO A 58 4.44 3.85 17.04
CA PRO A 58 3.61 3.21 16.02
C PRO A 58 4.43 2.39 15.01
N GLY A 59 3.84 1.34 14.44
CA GLY A 59 4.51 0.47 13.47
C GLY A 59 5.02 1.18 12.20
N ARG A 60 4.39 2.31 11.84
CA ARG A 60 4.77 3.17 10.70
C ARG A 60 5.04 4.62 11.14
N ALA A 61 5.73 4.78 12.26
CA ALA A 61 6.17 6.08 12.76
C ALA A 61 7.08 6.80 11.77
N ARG A 62 7.16 8.12 11.86
CA ARG A 62 8.25 8.88 11.25
C ARG A 62 9.51 8.77 12.10
N LEU A 63 10.68 8.84 11.49
CA LEU A 63 11.94 8.65 12.22
C LEU A 63 12.09 9.66 13.37
N PHE A 64 11.68 10.92 13.19
CA PHE A 64 11.71 11.92 14.27
C PHE A 64 10.79 11.55 15.45
N GLU A 65 9.64 10.89 15.18
CA GLU A 65 8.73 10.42 16.24
C GLU A 65 9.38 9.30 17.05
N VAL A 66 10.17 8.42 16.38
CA VAL A 66 10.97 7.40 17.07
C VAL A 66 11.99 8.05 17.99
N VAL A 67 12.75 9.02 17.48
CA VAL A 67 13.75 9.78 18.27
C VAL A 67 13.10 10.41 19.50
N GLN A 68 11.96 11.10 19.29
CA GLN A 68 11.24 11.75 20.38
C GLN A 68 10.74 10.74 21.45
N LYS A 69 10.11 9.65 21.01
CA LYS A 69 9.57 8.62 21.92
C LYS A 69 10.66 7.91 22.71
N VAL A 70 11.78 7.59 22.08
CA VAL A 70 12.94 7.01 22.77
C VAL A 70 13.52 8.00 23.79
N LYS A 71 13.61 9.29 23.44
CA LYS A 71 14.02 10.34 24.40
C LYS A 71 13.08 10.44 25.58
N GLU A 72 11.74 10.46 25.37
CA GLU A 72 10.74 10.45 26.42
C GLU A 72 10.86 9.21 27.33
N ALA A 73 11.05 8.03 26.75
CA ALA A 73 11.22 6.77 27.48
C ALA A 73 12.52 6.81 28.31
N ASN A 74 13.61 7.33 27.76
CA ASN A 74 14.87 7.49 28.47
C ASN A 74 14.78 8.48 29.63
N LEU A 75 14.06 9.58 29.48
CA LEU A 75 13.82 10.51 30.59
C LEU A 75 13.08 9.85 31.76
N LYS A 76 12.10 8.99 31.46
CA LYS A 76 11.40 8.20 32.50
C LYS A 76 12.34 7.17 33.13
N ARG A 77 13.12 6.45 32.33
CA ARG A 77 14.03 5.40 32.75
C ARG A 77 15.19 5.93 33.59
N GLN A 78 15.67 7.15 33.30
CA GLN A 78 16.76 7.79 34.04
C GLN A 78 16.44 7.96 35.53
N ARG A 79 15.16 8.09 35.89
CA ARG A 79 14.71 8.16 37.30
C ARG A 79 14.96 6.86 38.10
N SER A 80 15.11 5.74 37.41
CA SER A 80 15.41 4.43 37.99
C SER A 80 16.89 4.02 37.82
N ALA A 81 17.68 4.84 37.13
CA ALA A 81 19.11 4.59 36.95
C ALA A 81 19.90 4.90 38.21
N PRO A 82 20.95 4.12 38.55
CA PRO A 82 21.83 4.41 39.68
C PRO A 82 22.44 5.81 39.55
N GLY A 83 22.27 6.62 40.59
CA GLY A 83 22.77 8.02 40.60
C GLY A 83 22.10 8.91 39.55
N TYR A 84 20.93 8.54 39.02
CA TYR A 84 20.18 9.24 37.97
C TYR A 84 20.99 9.48 36.67
N ARG A 85 21.98 8.63 36.39
CA ARG A 85 22.84 8.71 35.20
C ARG A 85 22.94 7.35 34.54
N PHE A 86 22.94 7.37 33.21
CA PHE A 86 23.23 6.16 32.43
C PHE A 86 24.73 5.91 32.36
N THR A 87 25.13 4.65 32.44
CA THR A 87 26.51 4.17 32.31
C THR A 87 26.81 3.63 30.90
N GLY A 88 25.77 3.48 30.08
CA GLY A 88 25.84 3.00 28.71
C GLY A 88 24.48 3.02 28.04
N ALA A 89 24.37 2.34 26.89
CA ALA A 89 23.11 2.17 26.15
C ALA A 89 23.02 0.76 25.60
N SER A 90 21.80 0.27 25.37
CA SER A 90 21.57 -1.03 24.70
C SER A 90 20.33 -0.98 23.83
N SER A 91 20.41 -1.73 22.72
CA SER A 91 19.27 -2.03 21.83
C SER A 91 18.57 -3.35 22.19
N SER A 92 19.01 -4.06 23.22
CA SER A 92 18.40 -5.30 23.71
C SER A 92 17.43 -5.03 24.84
N SER A 93 16.14 -5.36 24.65
CA SER A 93 15.14 -5.21 25.72
C SER A 93 15.43 -6.11 26.92
N VAL A 94 16.12 -7.24 26.71
CA VAL A 94 16.56 -8.14 27.80
C VAL A 94 17.64 -7.48 28.66
N GLU A 95 18.66 -6.89 28.02
CA GLU A 95 19.72 -6.17 28.75
C GLU A 95 19.15 -4.95 29.46
N LEU A 96 18.26 -4.23 28.82
CA LEU A 96 17.57 -3.08 29.39
C LEU A 96 16.71 -3.48 30.60
N ALA A 97 16.05 -4.64 30.59
CA ALA A 97 15.29 -5.14 31.73
C ALA A 97 16.19 -5.49 32.91
N ASN A 98 17.36 -6.08 32.66
CA ASN A 98 18.30 -6.53 33.68
C ASN A 98 19.20 -5.41 34.23
N ASN A 99 19.37 -4.31 33.49
CA ASN A 99 20.25 -3.21 33.91
C ASN A 99 19.58 -1.84 33.74
N PRO A 100 19.05 -1.26 34.80
CA PRO A 100 18.44 0.07 34.79
C PRO A 100 19.43 1.21 34.50
N GLY A 101 20.75 0.97 34.61
CA GLY A 101 21.81 1.92 34.27
C GLY A 101 22.05 2.10 32.75
N LEU A 102 21.38 1.32 31.90
CA LEU A 102 21.49 1.45 30.43
C LEU A 102 20.38 2.34 29.85
N ALA A 103 20.75 3.24 28.98
CA ALA A 103 19.80 3.97 28.14
C ALA A 103 19.22 3.07 27.04
N ILE A 104 17.98 3.33 26.63
CA ILE A 104 17.37 2.71 25.47
C ILE A 104 18.05 3.26 24.20
N ASP A 105 18.58 2.37 23.40
CA ASP A 105 19.08 2.64 22.05
C ASP A 105 18.37 1.75 21.04
N TYR A 106 18.54 2.01 19.75
CA TYR A 106 17.93 1.24 18.67
C TYR A 106 18.79 1.28 17.39
N LEU A 107 18.64 0.24 16.58
CA LEU A 107 19.31 0.12 15.29
C LEU A 107 18.42 0.73 14.19
N ILE A 108 19.05 1.42 13.23
CA ILE A 108 18.38 1.88 12.01
C ILE A 108 18.89 1.03 10.85
N ALA A 109 18.03 0.21 10.26
CA ALA A 109 18.32 -0.58 9.09
C ALA A 109 17.80 0.11 7.82
N PRO A 110 18.62 0.27 6.76
CA PRO A 110 18.12 0.80 5.49
C PRO A 110 17.16 -0.19 4.85
N PRO A 111 16.11 0.28 4.14
CA PRO A 111 15.18 -0.60 3.44
C PRO A 111 15.88 -1.42 2.34
N ARG A 112 15.50 -2.70 2.20
CA ARG A 112 15.96 -3.64 1.16
C ARG A 112 14.76 -4.39 0.58
N MET A 113 13.94 -3.69 -0.21
CA MET A 113 12.62 -4.20 -0.64
C MET A 113 12.71 -5.51 -1.44
N ALA A 114 13.68 -5.65 -2.34
CA ALA A 114 13.87 -6.89 -3.09
C ALA A 114 14.16 -8.08 -2.16
N HIS A 115 15.01 -7.88 -1.17
CA HIS A 115 15.33 -8.89 -0.16
C HIS A 115 14.11 -9.30 0.67
N TYR A 116 13.26 -8.34 1.05
CA TYR A 116 12.02 -8.66 1.76
C TYR A 116 11.04 -9.46 0.89
N MET A 117 10.98 -9.18 -0.41
CA MET A 117 10.18 -9.97 -1.36
C MET A 117 10.70 -11.42 -1.48
N GLU A 118 12.02 -11.63 -1.48
CA GLU A 118 12.64 -12.96 -1.48
C GLU A 118 12.26 -13.73 -0.20
N HIS A 119 12.36 -13.09 0.97
CA HIS A 119 11.92 -13.69 2.23
C HIS A 119 10.44 -14.02 2.25
N SER A 120 9.57 -13.13 1.75
CA SER A 120 8.14 -13.38 1.62
C SER A 120 7.84 -14.58 0.71
N THR A 121 8.54 -14.67 -0.43
CA THR A 121 8.41 -15.83 -1.34
C THR A 121 8.86 -17.13 -0.69
N ARG A 122 9.94 -17.10 0.09
CA ARG A 122 10.42 -18.26 0.86
C ARG A 122 9.38 -18.69 1.89
N ILE A 123 8.76 -17.75 2.61
CA ILE A 123 7.68 -18.03 3.58
C ILE A 123 6.45 -18.59 2.87
N TYR A 124 6.07 -18.02 1.72
CA TYR A 124 4.97 -18.56 0.91
C TYR A 124 5.21 -20.04 0.53
N SER A 125 6.44 -20.41 0.21
CA SER A 125 6.81 -21.80 -0.05
C SER A 125 6.64 -22.70 1.18
N VAL A 126 6.73 -22.15 2.40
CA VAL A 126 6.41 -22.90 3.63
C VAL A 126 4.90 -23.14 3.74
N TYR A 127 4.07 -22.12 3.46
CA TYR A 127 2.60 -22.27 3.46
C TYR A 127 2.15 -23.36 2.50
N LEU A 128 2.78 -23.46 1.32
CA LEU A 128 2.45 -24.47 0.30
C LEU A 128 2.75 -25.92 0.72
N LYS A 129 3.49 -26.17 1.79
CA LYS A 129 3.66 -27.50 2.35
C LYS A 129 2.41 -27.99 3.10
N HIS A 130 1.59 -27.05 3.56
CA HIS A 130 0.44 -27.31 4.41
C HIS A 130 -0.90 -27.20 3.67
N VAL A 131 -0.98 -26.26 2.70
CA VAL A 131 -2.23 -25.92 2.00
C VAL A 131 -1.97 -25.71 0.52
N ALA A 132 -2.96 -25.97 -0.31
CA ALA A 132 -2.86 -25.79 -1.75
C ALA A 132 -2.87 -24.29 -2.14
N PRO A 133 -2.24 -23.90 -3.27
CA PRO A 133 -2.25 -22.53 -3.74
C PRO A 133 -3.66 -21.95 -3.94
N ASP A 134 -4.63 -22.81 -4.29
CA ASP A 134 -6.01 -22.40 -4.55
C ASP A 134 -6.74 -21.96 -3.28
N ASP A 135 -6.33 -22.44 -2.12
CA ASP A 135 -6.91 -22.13 -0.83
C ASP A 135 -6.15 -20.99 -0.09
N ILE A 136 -5.14 -20.37 -0.74
CA ILE A 136 -4.39 -19.23 -0.20
C ILE A 136 -4.67 -17.97 -1.01
N HIS A 137 -4.97 -16.88 -0.32
CA HIS A 137 -4.92 -15.51 -0.86
C HIS A 137 -3.79 -14.74 -0.18
N VAL A 138 -2.79 -14.31 -0.96
CA VAL A 138 -1.71 -13.42 -0.49
C VAL A 138 -2.27 -12.01 -0.44
N TYR A 139 -2.61 -11.53 0.76
CA TYR A 139 -3.19 -10.21 0.97
C TYR A 139 -2.13 -9.10 0.90
N SER A 140 -0.95 -9.36 1.47
CA SER A 140 0.20 -8.46 1.41
C SER A 140 1.52 -9.24 1.41
N ILE A 141 2.65 -8.54 1.48
CA ILE A 141 3.98 -9.16 1.57
C ILE A 141 4.19 -9.98 2.85
N ASP A 142 3.43 -9.70 3.90
CA ASP A 142 3.54 -10.28 5.24
C ASP A 142 2.24 -10.91 5.75
N GLU A 143 1.17 -10.87 4.95
CA GLU A 143 -0.15 -11.36 5.36
C GLU A 143 -0.79 -12.29 4.33
N VAL A 144 -1.36 -13.39 4.80
CA VAL A 144 -2.11 -14.35 3.99
C VAL A 144 -3.44 -14.71 4.62
N LEU A 145 -4.42 -15.00 3.78
CA LEU A 145 -5.70 -15.59 4.15
C LEU A 145 -5.76 -17.01 3.58
N ILE A 146 -6.26 -17.97 4.37
CA ILE A 146 -6.28 -19.39 4.03
C ILE A 146 -7.67 -19.96 4.30
N ASP A 147 -8.26 -20.66 3.34
CA ASP A 147 -9.43 -21.52 3.58
C ASP A 147 -8.95 -22.86 4.15
N ALA A 148 -9.15 -23.05 5.45
CA ALA A 148 -8.71 -24.22 6.18
C ALA A 148 -9.72 -25.37 6.15
N THR A 149 -10.93 -25.14 5.66
CA THR A 149 -12.13 -26.00 5.82
C THR A 149 -11.89 -27.47 5.45
N SER A 150 -11.28 -27.72 4.29
CA SER A 150 -11.05 -29.07 3.79
C SER A 150 -9.96 -29.81 4.56
N TYR A 151 -8.94 -29.08 5.03
CA TYR A 151 -7.78 -29.62 5.75
C TYR A 151 -8.15 -30.11 7.14
N LEU A 152 -8.95 -29.30 7.88
CA LEU A 152 -9.40 -29.66 9.22
C LEU A 152 -10.17 -30.98 9.23
N LYS A 153 -11.07 -31.17 8.26
CA LYS A 153 -11.85 -32.41 8.11
C LYS A 153 -10.97 -33.58 7.72
N ARG A 154 -10.07 -33.39 6.74
CA ARG A 154 -9.22 -34.47 6.22
C ARG A 154 -8.21 -34.97 7.27
N GLU A 155 -7.63 -34.06 8.04
CA GLU A 155 -6.57 -34.38 9.00
C GLU A 155 -7.11 -34.59 10.42
N ASN A 156 -8.38 -34.34 10.65
CA ASN A 156 -9.05 -34.40 11.96
C ASN A 156 -8.30 -33.59 13.04
N ILE A 157 -8.00 -32.35 12.69
CA ILE A 157 -7.30 -31.40 13.56
C ILE A 157 -8.12 -30.11 13.74
N THR A 158 -7.82 -29.34 14.79
CA THR A 158 -8.45 -28.03 14.99
C THR A 158 -7.81 -26.96 14.12
N ALA A 159 -8.54 -25.87 13.88
CA ALA A 159 -8.01 -24.69 13.18
C ALA A 159 -6.79 -24.09 13.90
N LYS A 160 -6.80 -24.14 15.23
CA LYS A 160 -5.68 -23.69 16.06
C LYS A 160 -4.43 -24.56 15.85
N ASP A 161 -4.59 -25.89 15.76
CA ASP A 161 -3.49 -26.81 15.52
C ASP A 161 -2.87 -26.58 14.14
N LEU A 162 -3.69 -26.40 13.11
CA LEU A 162 -3.21 -26.09 11.77
C LEU A 162 -2.46 -24.75 11.72
N ALA A 163 -3.04 -23.69 12.31
CA ALA A 163 -2.40 -22.38 12.38
C ALA A 163 -1.06 -22.46 13.13
N MET A 164 -1.03 -23.14 14.28
CA MET A 164 0.19 -23.33 15.06
C MET A 164 1.27 -24.09 14.28
N ARG A 165 0.88 -25.18 13.60
CA ARG A 165 1.80 -26.00 12.76
C ARG A 165 2.44 -25.14 11.68
N ILE A 166 1.64 -24.33 10.97
CA ILE A 166 2.11 -23.44 9.91
C ILE A 166 3.08 -22.40 10.48
N ILE A 167 2.70 -21.70 11.56
CA ILE A 167 3.51 -20.66 12.18
C ILE A 167 4.83 -21.21 12.71
N LEU A 168 4.83 -22.37 13.36
CA LEU A 168 6.05 -23.02 13.86
C LEU A 168 6.99 -23.45 12.71
N ASP A 169 6.45 -23.91 11.57
CA ASP A 169 7.27 -24.23 10.39
C ASP A 169 7.90 -22.95 9.80
N VAL A 170 7.16 -21.85 9.73
CA VAL A 170 7.71 -20.53 9.35
C VAL A 170 8.80 -20.10 10.33
N LEU A 171 8.55 -20.18 11.63
CA LEU A 171 9.51 -19.79 12.67
C LEU A 171 10.80 -20.63 12.57
N ARG A 172 10.68 -21.95 12.44
CA ARG A 172 11.86 -22.85 12.28
C ARG A 172 12.65 -22.56 11.02
N THR A 173 11.96 -22.20 9.93
CA THR A 173 12.58 -21.98 8.62
C THR A 173 13.24 -20.61 8.50
N THR A 174 12.69 -19.60 9.17
CA THR A 174 13.06 -18.18 8.96
C THR A 174 13.41 -17.40 10.23
N GLY A 175 13.13 -17.95 11.40
CA GLY A 175 13.25 -17.24 12.68
C GLY A 175 12.20 -16.15 12.91
N ILE A 176 11.20 -16.06 12.04
CA ILE A 176 10.15 -15.03 12.10
C ILE A 176 8.86 -15.66 12.65
N THR A 177 8.33 -15.08 13.72
CA THR A 177 7.03 -15.49 14.27
C THR A 177 5.88 -14.76 13.62
N ALA A 178 4.65 -15.26 13.84
CA ALA A 178 3.43 -14.68 13.30
C ALA A 178 2.30 -14.61 14.34
N THR A 179 1.26 -13.87 14.00
CA THR A 179 -0.03 -13.86 14.69
C THR A 179 -1.08 -14.46 13.78
N ALA A 180 -2.02 -15.23 14.33
CA ALA A 180 -3.14 -15.77 13.54
C ALA A 180 -4.48 -15.38 14.11
N GLY A 181 -5.45 -15.24 13.21
CA GLY A 181 -6.86 -15.13 13.51
C GLY A 181 -7.65 -16.26 12.82
N ILE A 182 -8.66 -16.77 13.50
CA ILE A 182 -9.54 -17.85 13.05
C ILE A 182 -10.96 -17.31 13.03
N GLY A 183 -11.71 -17.60 11.97
CA GLY A 183 -13.11 -17.20 11.86
C GLY A 183 -13.87 -17.99 10.80
N PRO A 184 -15.21 -17.96 10.85
CA PRO A 184 -16.06 -18.64 9.87
C PRO A 184 -16.10 -17.94 8.50
N ASN A 185 -15.57 -16.73 8.40
CA ASN A 185 -15.44 -15.94 7.19
C ASN A 185 -14.13 -15.13 7.19
N LEU A 186 -13.77 -14.56 6.04
CA LEU A 186 -12.52 -13.81 5.86
C LEU A 186 -12.44 -12.57 6.78
N TYR A 187 -13.57 -11.87 6.97
CA TYR A 187 -13.63 -10.70 7.83
C TYR A 187 -13.33 -11.05 9.28
N LEU A 188 -14.03 -12.03 9.84
CA LEU A 188 -13.86 -12.42 11.24
C LEU A 188 -12.47 -13.00 11.52
N ALA A 189 -11.92 -13.80 10.58
CA ALA A 189 -10.54 -14.28 10.70
C ALA A 189 -9.54 -13.10 10.76
N LYS A 190 -9.74 -12.09 9.90
CA LYS A 190 -8.87 -10.90 9.90
C LYS A 190 -9.05 -10.04 11.15
N ILE A 191 -10.27 -9.79 11.61
CA ILE A 191 -10.53 -9.04 12.85
C ILE A 191 -9.98 -9.78 14.07
N ALA A 192 -10.11 -11.10 14.12
CA ALA A 192 -9.49 -11.91 15.16
C ALA A 192 -7.97 -11.69 15.22
N MET A 193 -7.30 -11.65 14.08
CA MET A 193 -5.85 -11.42 13.96
C MET A 193 -5.46 -9.98 14.29
N ASP A 194 -6.12 -8.98 13.68
CA ASP A 194 -5.72 -7.59 13.76
C ASP A 194 -6.03 -6.92 15.09
N ILE A 195 -7.15 -7.29 15.71
CA ILE A 195 -7.66 -6.65 16.93
C ILE A 195 -7.59 -7.61 18.12
N TYR A 196 -8.32 -8.72 18.05
CA TYR A 196 -8.53 -9.56 19.22
C TYR A 196 -7.25 -10.29 19.68
N ALA A 197 -6.40 -10.76 18.76
CA ALA A 197 -5.13 -11.40 19.10
C ALA A 197 -4.15 -10.50 19.87
N LYS A 198 -4.31 -9.19 19.80
CA LYS A 198 -3.51 -8.25 20.63
C LYS A 198 -3.80 -8.38 22.13
N HIS A 199 -5.00 -8.85 22.48
CA HIS A 199 -5.44 -9.07 23.85
C HIS A 199 -5.19 -10.50 24.36
N VAL A 200 -4.79 -11.42 23.45
CA VAL A 200 -4.43 -12.79 23.81
C VAL A 200 -2.98 -12.84 24.26
N GLN A 201 -2.71 -13.55 25.37
CA GLN A 201 -1.33 -13.77 25.83
C GLN A 201 -0.57 -14.61 24.80
N PRO A 202 0.68 -14.25 24.46
CA PRO A 202 1.53 -15.07 23.60
C PRO A 202 1.87 -16.38 24.31
N ASP A 203 2.07 -17.44 23.53
CA ASP A 203 2.67 -18.66 24.04
C ASP A 203 4.20 -18.50 24.26
N GLU A 204 4.87 -19.57 24.63
CA GLU A 204 6.32 -19.61 24.88
C GLU A 204 7.16 -19.24 23.63
N THR A 205 6.59 -19.43 22.45
CA THR A 205 7.23 -19.07 21.15
C THR A 205 6.88 -17.66 20.69
N GLY A 206 6.10 -16.91 21.45
CA GLY A 206 5.62 -15.56 21.10
C GLY A 206 4.46 -15.54 20.13
N VAL A 207 3.87 -16.70 19.80
CA VAL A 207 2.72 -16.85 18.90
C VAL A 207 1.44 -16.43 19.64
N ARG A 208 0.58 -15.73 18.91
CA ARG A 208 -0.77 -15.38 19.35
C ARG A 208 -1.78 -15.89 18.35
N ILE A 209 -2.74 -16.66 18.80
CA ILE A 209 -3.85 -17.14 17.99
C ILE A 209 -5.16 -16.72 18.66
N ALA A 210 -6.01 -16.05 17.92
CA ALA A 210 -7.34 -15.64 18.37
C ALA A 210 -8.43 -16.22 17.47
N GLU A 211 -9.59 -16.46 18.03
CA GLU A 211 -10.74 -17.03 17.31
C GLU A 211 -12.00 -16.22 17.59
N LEU A 212 -12.67 -15.80 16.55
CA LEU A 212 -13.96 -15.10 16.59
C LEU A 212 -14.99 -15.84 15.75
N ASP A 213 -16.11 -16.14 16.37
CA ASP A 213 -17.38 -16.39 15.69
C ASP A 213 -18.23 -15.10 15.70
N GLU A 214 -19.36 -15.09 15.01
CA GLU A 214 -20.23 -13.92 14.92
C GLU A 214 -20.71 -13.42 16.28
N MET A 215 -21.05 -14.34 17.21
CA MET A 215 -21.55 -13.98 18.53
C MET A 215 -20.45 -13.38 19.41
N LYS A 216 -19.27 -14.00 19.44
CA LYS A 216 -18.09 -13.45 20.13
C LYS A 216 -17.68 -12.10 19.55
N TYR A 217 -17.73 -11.95 18.24
CA TYR A 217 -17.46 -10.66 17.59
C TYR A 217 -18.41 -9.58 18.10
N ARG A 218 -19.71 -9.83 18.12
CA ARG A 218 -20.73 -8.87 18.63
C ARG A 218 -20.51 -8.54 20.10
N GLN A 219 -20.22 -9.57 20.91
CA GLN A 219 -20.01 -9.39 22.37
C GLN A 219 -18.73 -8.60 22.69
N LEU A 220 -17.63 -8.85 21.97
CA LEU A 220 -16.31 -8.37 22.33
C LEU A 220 -15.88 -7.14 21.51
N MET A 221 -16.33 -7.01 20.24
CA MET A 221 -15.81 -6.02 19.29
C MET A 221 -16.80 -4.89 18.99
N TRP A 222 -18.10 -5.05 19.24
CA TRP A 222 -19.10 -4.03 18.94
C TRP A 222 -18.88 -2.68 19.65
N THR A 223 -18.17 -2.67 20.77
CA THR A 223 -17.83 -1.45 21.53
C THR A 223 -16.39 -0.96 21.27
N HIS A 224 -15.62 -1.69 20.48
CA HIS A 224 -14.23 -1.35 20.20
C HIS A 224 -14.10 -0.03 19.43
N ARG A 225 -13.09 0.76 19.77
CA ARG A 225 -12.68 2.02 19.13
C ARG A 225 -11.17 2.05 18.97
N PRO A 226 -10.65 2.73 17.93
CA PRO A 226 -11.38 3.50 16.89
C PRO A 226 -11.96 2.59 15.80
N LEU A 227 -12.92 3.12 15.03
CA LEU A 227 -13.49 2.40 13.87
C LEU A 227 -12.44 2.06 12.80
N THR A 228 -11.38 2.85 12.70
CA THR A 228 -10.28 2.62 11.73
C THR A 228 -9.42 1.39 12.05
N ASP A 229 -9.61 0.71 13.17
CA ASP A 229 -8.96 -0.58 13.45
C ASP A 229 -9.65 -1.73 12.68
N PHE A 230 -10.91 -1.53 12.28
CA PHE A 230 -11.66 -2.54 11.54
C PHE A 230 -11.30 -2.54 10.05
N TRP A 231 -11.16 -3.72 9.50
CA TRP A 231 -10.86 -3.90 8.09
C TRP A 231 -11.86 -3.15 7.20
N ARG A 232 -11.35 -2.47 6.18
CA ARG A 232 -12.07 -1.63 5.21
C ARG A 232 -12.68 -0.34 5.77
N VAL A 233 -12.53 -0.03 7.05
CA VAL A 233 -12.93 1.26 7.61
C VAL A 233 -11.74 2.22 7.65
N GLY A 234 -11.66 3.14 6.71
CA GLY A 234 -10.65 4.19 6.68
C GLY A 234 -11.11 5.48 7.39
N LYS A 235 -10.17 6.42 7.59
CA LYS A 235 -10.46 7.72 8.23
C LYS A 235 -11.59 8.52 7.58
N GLY A 236 -11.84 8.32 6.27
CA GLY A 236 -12.96 8.96 5.57
C GLY A 236 -14.31 8.41 6.01
N TYR A 237 -14.40 7.11 6.20
CA TYR A 237 -15.57 6.43 6.75
C TYR A 237 -15.80 6.82 8.20
N GLU A 238 -14.79 6.68 9.04
CA GLU A 238 -14.82 7.07 10.47
C GLU A 238 -15.36 8.50 10.62
N LYS A 239 -14.76 9.49 9.92
CA LYS A 239 -15.20 10.88 9.99
C LYS A 239 -16.66 11.09 9.59
N LYS A 240 -17.15 10.41 8.55
CA LYS A 240 -18.55 10.49 8.12
C LYS A 240 -19.49 9.88 9.17
N LEU A 241 -19.15 8.71 9.71
CA LEU A 241 -19.91 8.03 10.75
C LEU A 241 -19.96 8.86 12.03
N GLU A 242 -18.82 9.37 12.50
CA GLU A 242 -18.74 10.22 13.67
C GLU A 242 -19.55 11.51 13.53
N SER A 243 -19.65 12.07 12.31
CA SER A 243 -20.46 13.29 12.05
C SER A 243 -21.94 13.09 12.25
N ILE A 244 -22.43 11.84 12.28
CA ILE A 244 -23.82 11.48 12.55
C ILE A 244 -23.97 10.72 13.88
N GLY A 245 -22.90 10.67 14.73
CA GLY A 245 -22.95 10.08 16.05
C GLY A 245 -22.76 8.56 16.11
N LEU A 246 -22.29 7.91 15.03
CA LEU A 246 -21.97 6.49 15.00
C LEU A 246 -20.45 6.30 15.23
N TYR A 247 -20.08 5.67 16.33
CA TYR A 247 -18.68 5.58 16.79
C TYR A 247 -18.16 4.15 16.85
N THR A 248 -19.01 3.16 16.72
CA THR A 248 -18.68 1.74 16.89
C THR A 248 -19.37 0.89 15.85
N MET A 249 -18.86 -0.35 15.62
CA MET A 249 -19.54 -1.31 14.73
C MET A 249 -20.92 -1.68 15.26
N GLY A 250 -21.09 -1.73 16.59
CA GLY A 250 -22.41 -1.95 17.19
C GLY A 250 -23.40 -0.81 16.93
N ASP A 251 -22.93 0.44 16.81
CA ASP A 251 -23.80 1.57 16.43
C ASP A 251 -24.26 1.44 14.99
N ILE A 252 -23.35 1.04 14.08
CA ILE A 252 -23.65 0.81 12.66
C ILE A 252 -24.68 -0.33 12.51
N ALA A 253 -24.44 -1.45 13.21
CA ALA A 253 -25.35 -2.58 13.19
C ALA A 253 -26.76 -2.23 13.70
N ARG A 254 -26.86 -1.45 14.79
CA ARG A 254 -28.14 -0.99 15.30
C ARG A 254 -28.82 0.02 14.36
N CYS A 255 -28.03 0.91 13.74
CA CYS A 255 -28.54 1.86 12.75
C CYS A 255 -29.23 1.13 11.60
N SER A 256 -28.65 0.04 11.10
CA SER A 256 -29.24 -0.73 9.97
C SER A 256 -30.59 -1.40 10.28
N LEU A 257 -30.99 -1.47 11.55
CA LEU A 257 -32.28 -2.02 11.97
C LEU A 257 -33.38 -0.97 12.20
N GLY A 258 -33.03 0.31 12.10
CA GLY A 258 -33.97 1.39 12.33
C GLY A 258 -35.09 1.39 11.28
N PRO A 259 -36.35 1.71 11.68
CA PRO A 259 -37.44 1.86 10.73
C PRO A 259 -37.18 3.05 9.78
N PRO A 260 -37.73 3.03 8.55
CA PRO A 260 -37.49 4.08 7.54
C PRO A 260 -37.89 5.51 7.99
N THR A 261 -38.70 5.63 9.04
CA THR A 261 -39.13 6.91 9.61
C THR A 261 -38.13 7.52 10.58
N ASP A 262 -37.16 6.74 11.04
CA ASP A 262 -36.16 7.17 12.01
C ASP A 262 -34.95 7.82 11.33
N LEU A 263 -34.26 8.72 12.04
CA LEU A 263 -33.02 9.32 11.57
C LEU A 263 -31.89 8.26 11.38
N TYR A 264 -31.88 7.24 12.20
CA TYR A 264 -30.91 6.15 12.16
C TYR A 264 -31.54 4.90 11.57
N ASN A 265 -31.35 4.73 10.28
CA ASN A 265 -31.84 3.59 9.51
C ASN A 265 -30.82 3.19 8.42
N GLU A 266 -31.13 2.18 7.64
CA GLU A 266 -30.28 1.69 6.56
C GLU A 266 -30.07 2.76 5.47
N ASP A 267 -31.10 3.52 5.10
CA ASP A 267 -31.03 4.56 4.07
C ASP A 267 -30.02 5.64 4.42
N THR A 268 -29.88 5.99 5.71
CA THR A 268 -28.86 6.95 6.19
C THR A 268 -27.44 6.46 5.89
N LEU A 269 -27.17 5.15 5.99
CA LEU A 269 -25.88 4.58 5.64
C LEU A 269 -25.67 4.56 4.12
N TYR A 270 -26.71 4.27 3.34
CA TYR A 270 -26.64 4.31 1.87
C TYR A 270 -26.45 5.75 1.34
N ASP A 271 -27.06 6.76 1.95
CA ASP A 271 -26.83 8.17 1.62
C ASP A 271 -25.37 8.59 1.81
N LEU A 272 -24.72 8.08 2.85
CA LEU A 272 -23.31 8.38 3.15
C LEU A 272 -22.32 7.63 2.27
N PHE A 273 -22.60 6.37 1.94
CA PHE A 273 -21.61 5.45 1.37
C PHE A 273 -22.02 4.82 0.05
N GLY A 274 -23.25 5.06 -0.41
CA GLY A 274 -23.80 4.40 -1.60
C GLY A 274 -23.81 2.87 -1.40
N VAL A 275 -23.61 2.12 -2.46
CA VAL A 275 -23.57 0.64 -2.45
C VAL A 275 -22.54 0.07 -1.46
N ASN A 276 -21.54 0.83 -1.08
CA ASN A 276 -20.56 0.38 -0.08
C ASN A 276 -21.13 0.30 1.35
N ALA A 277 -22.32 0.86 1.59
CA ALA A 277 -23.03 0.71 2.87
C ALA A 277 -23.34 -0.77 3.16
N GLU A 278 -23.71 -1.54 2.14
CA GLU A 278 -24.01 -2.97 2.24
C GLU A 278 -22.87 -3.76 2.88
N LEU A 279 -21.66 -3.62 2.34
CA LEU A 279 -20.48 -4.27 2.92
C LEU A 279 -20.19 -3.77 4.36
N LEU A 280 -20.38 -2.47 4.64
CA LEU A 280 -20.17 -1.91 5.98
C LEU A 280 -21.16 -2.48 6.99
N ILE A 281 -22.43 -2.63 6.62
CA ILE A 281 -23.50 -3.23 7.44
C ILE A 281 -23.19 -4.71 7.69
N ASP A 282 -22.86 -5.46 6.65
CA ASP A 282 -22.50 -6.87 6.75
C ASP A 282 -21.34 -7.07 7.73
N HIS A 283 -20.28 -6.29 7.58
CA HIS A 283 -19.13 -6.32 8.49
C HIS A 283 -19.51 -5.92 9.92
N ALA A 284 -20.42 -4.96 10.10
CA ALA A 284 -20.89 -4.59 11.43
C ALA A 284 -21.63 -5.75 12.13
N TRP A 285 -22.30 -6.59 11.35
CA TRP A 285 -22.94 -7.83 11.86
C TRP A 285 -21.98 -9.02 11.99
N GLY A 286 -20.75 -8.91 11.48
CA GLY A 286 -19.76 -9.99 11.43
C GLY A 286 -19.95 -10.94 10.25
N TRP A 287 -20.63 -10.50 9.20
CA TRP A 287 -20.90 -11.26 8.00
C TRP A 287 -19.94 -10.88 6.86
N GLU A 288 -19.49 -11.87 6.08
CA GLU A 288 -18.71 -11.68 4.85
C GLU A 288 -18.94 -12.90 3.94
N PRO A 289 -19.68 -12.73 2.85
CA PRO A 289 -19.99 -13.84 1.93
C PRO A 289 -18.83 -14.18 0.99
N CYS A 290 -17.89 -13.26 0.77
CA CYS A 290 -16.79 -13.44 -0.17
C CYS A 290 -15.85 -14.57 0.27
N THR A 291 -15.52 -15.44 -0.67
CA THR A 291 -14.60 -16.56 -0.47
C THR A 291 -13.27 -16.31 -1.19
N ILE A 292 -12.23 -17.10 -0.88
CA ILE A 292 -10.97 -17.08 -1.64
C ILE A 292 -11.19 -17.42 -3.12
N ALA A 293 -12.11 -18.33 -3.41
CA ALA A 293 -12.46 -18.67 -4.79
C ALA A 293 -13.08 -17.48 -5.54
N ASP A 294 -13.95 -16.70 -4.90
CA ASP A 294 -14.53 -15.49 -5.48
C ASP A 294 -13.46 -14.43 -5.74
N ILE A 295 -12.54 -14.22 -4.79
CA ILE A 295 -11.41 -13.30 -4.99
C ILE A 295 -10.57 -13.69 -6.21
N LYS A 296 -10.30 -14.98 -6.38
CA LYS A 296 -9.50 -15.49 -7.52
C LYS A 296 -10.25 -15.44 -8.84
N ALA A 297 -11.55 -15.62 -8.82
CA ALA A 297 -12.42 -15.55 -10.00
C ALA A 297 -12.70 -14.11 -10.44
N TYR A 298 -12.54 -13.12 -9.54
CA TYR A 298 -12.86 -11.73 -9.81
C TYR A 298 -12.00 -11.14 -10.93
N LYS A 299 -12.67 -10.59 -11.92
CA LYS A 299 -12.06 -9.83 -13.02
C LYS A 299 -12.64 -8.42 -12.97
N PRO A 300 -11.82 -7.38 -12.74
CA PRO A 300 -12.32 -6.01 -12.72
C PRO A 300 -12.87 -5.61 -14.11
N GLU A 301 -14.01 -4.94 -14.14
CA GLU A 301 -14.63 -4.40 -15.37
C GLU A 301 -13.78 -3.30 -15.98
N ALA A 302 -13.17 -2.47 -15.13
CA ALA A 302 -12.27 -1.43 -15.57
C ALA A 302 -10.89 -1.64 -14.92
N SER A 303 -9.85 -1.60 -15.75
CA SER A 303 -8.48 -1.68 -15.26
C SER A 303 -7.73 -0.36 -15.45
N SER A 304 -6.85 -0.07 -14.52
CA SER A 304 -5.95 1.07 -14.62
C SER A 304 -4.54 0.68 -14.17
N VAL A 305 -3.54 1.31 -14.79
CA VAL A 305 -2.14 1.17 -14.40
C VAL A 305 -1.63 2.53 -13.97
N GLY A 306 -1.25 2.67 -12.71
CA GLY A 306 -0.83 3.94 -12.14
C GLY A 306 0.59 3.94 -11.59
N SER A 307 1.21 5.11 -11.60
CA SER A 307 2.51 5.38 -11.01
C SER A 307 2.49 6.71 -10.27
N GLY A 308 2.95 6.71 -9.00
CA GLY A 308 3.05 7.91 -8.18
C GLY A 308 4.48 8.20 -7.77
N GLN A 309 4.82 9.48 -7.61
CA GLN A 309 6.11 9.93 -7.12
C GLN A 309 5.96 11.11 -6.17
N VAL A 310 6.70 11.06 -5.05
CA VAL A 310 6.97 12.22 -4.21
C VAL A 310 8.40 12.65 -4.50
N LEU A 311 8.56 13.89 -4.94
CA LEU A 311 9.86 14.48 -5.26
C LEU A 311 10.68 14.70 -3.97
N GLU A 312 12.00 14.64 -4.04
CA GLU A 312 12.88 14.81 -2.88
C GLU A 312 12.87 16.25 -2.35
N CYS A 313 12.78 17.21 -3.26
CA CYS A 313 12.60 18.62 -2.97
C CYS A 313 11.47 19.19 -3.85
N PRO A 314 10.98 20.41 -3.58
CA PRO A 314 10.04 21.09 -4.47
C PRO A 314 10.68 21.36 -5.84
N TYR A 315 9.97 21.04 -6.91
CA TYR A 315 10.38 21.25 -8.29
C TYR A 315 9.58 22.38 -8.94
N ASP A 316 10.24 23.19 -9.74
CA ASP A 316 9.61 24.17 -10.62
C ASP A 316 8.87 23.47 -11.79
N PHE A 317 8.19 24.28 -12.60
CA PHE A 317 7.42 23.81 -13.74
C PHE A 317 8.27 23.03 -14.77
N VAL A 318 9.48 23.52 -15.09
CA VAL A 318 10.35 22.94 -16.12
C VAL A 318 10.89 21.58 -15.69
N ARG A 319 11.43 21.50 -14.48
CA ARG A 319 11.90 20.22 -13.90
C ARG A 319 10.75 19.23 -13.74
N THR A 320 9.57 19.70 -13.31
CA THR A 320 8.38 18.84 -13.17
C THR A 320 7.94 18.28 -14.52
N ARG A 321 7.93 19.10 -15.58
CA ARG A 321 7.60 18.64 -16.94
C ARG A 321 8.53 17.51 -17.40
N LEU A 322 9.81 17.59 -17.12
CA LEU A 322 10.77 16.51 -17.40
C LEU A 322 10.37 15.21 -16.68
N VAL A 323 10.08 15.30 -15.38
CA VAL A 323 9.69 14.13 -14.58
C VAL A 323 8.38 13.52 -15.07
N VAL A 324 7.40 14.32 -15.46
CA VAL A 324 6.13 13.85 -16.04
C VAL A 324 6.37 13.06 -17.32
N ARG A 325 7.28 13.52 -18.18
CA ARG A 325 7.67 12.79 -19.41
C ARG A 325 8.40 11.47 -19.10
N GLU A 326 9.29 11.46 -18.11
CA GLU A 326 9.93 10.24 -17.63
C GLU A 326 8.92 9.21 -17.11
N MET A 327 7.91 9.69 -16.34
CA MET A 327 6.85 8.83 -15.82
C MET A 327 6.00 8.23 -16.95
N ALA A 328 5.67 9.01 -17.98
CA ALA A 328 4.91 8.53 -19.13
C ALA A 328 5.68 7.49 -19.95
N ASP A 329 6.98 7.69 -20.16
CA ASP A 329 7.84 6.71 -20.84
C ASP A 329 7.91 5.40 -20.07
N GLN A 330 8.07 5.46 -18.75
CA GLN A 330 8.08 4.26 -17.90
C GLN A 330 6.73 3.56 -17.87
N LEU A 331 5.63 4.31 -17.84
CA LEU A 331 4.27 3.77 -17.92
C LEU A 331 4.05 3.04 -19.25
N ALA A 332 4.48 3.63 -20.37
CA ALA A 332 4.42 3.01 -21.69
C ALA A 332 5.18 1.67 -21.71
N LEU A 333 6.40 1.64 -21.17
CA LEU A 333 7.18 0.39 -21.10
C LEU A 333 6.48 -0.67 -20.22
N SER A 334 5.83 -0.27 -19.13
CA SER A 334 5.07 -1.19 -18.27
C SER A 334 3.84 -1.75 -18.97
N LEU A 335 3.14 -0.93 -19.77
CA LEU A 335 2.03 -1.39 -20.61
C LEU A 335 2.51 -2.41 -21.65
N VAL A 336 3.61 -2.12 -22.34
CA VAL A 336 4.23 -3.04 -23.31
C VAL A 336 4.61 -4.37 -22.66
N GLU A 337 5.24 -4.32 -21.49
CA GLU A 337 5.66 -5.51 -20.74
C GLU A 337 4.48 -6.41 -20.36
N SER A 338 3.35 -5.79 -20.01
CA SER A 338 2.11 -6.47 -19.62
C SER A 338 1.16 -6.79 -20.78
N ARG A 339 1.53 -6.44 -22.02
CA ARG A 339 0.69 -6.53 -23.23
C ARG A 339 -0.64 -5.81 -23.09
N LEU A 340 -0.58 -4.61 -22.51
CA LEU A 340 -1.71 -3.74 -22.26
C LEU A 340 -1.62 -2.47 -23.11
N VAL A 341 -2.76 -1.88 -23.39
CA VAL A 341 -2.91 -0.59 -24.07
C VAL A 341 -3.91 0.28 -23.33
N THR A 342 -3.80 1.59 -23.51
CA THR A 342 -4.70 2.55 -22.86
C THR A 342 -5.23 3.56 -23.87
N ARG A 343 -6.43 4.08 -23.60
CA ARG A 343 -7.05 5.19 -24.34
C ARG A 343 -7.21 6.45 -23.49
N GLN A 344 -6.72 6.44 -22.24
CA GLN A 344 -6.90 7.56 -21.31
C GLN A 344 -5.70 7.72 -20.39
N ILE A 345 -5.27 8.97 -20.21
CA ILE A 345 -4.25 9.36 -19.23
C ILE A 345 -4.86 10.33 -18.22
N VAL A 346 -4.63 10.06 -16.95
CA VAL A 346 -5.02 10.93 -15.83
C VAL A 346 -3.77 11.41 -15.13
N LEU A 347 -3.64 12.72 -14.95
CA LEU A 347 -2.52 13.34 -14.26
C LEU A 347 -3.02 14.15 -13.06
N THR A 348 -2.39 13.93 -11.90
CA THR A 348 -2.58 14.76 -10.71
C THR A 348 -1.25 15.36 -10.29
N VAL A 349 -1.22 16.68 -10.13
CA VAL A 349 -0.05 17.46 -9.74
C VAL A 349 -0.30 18.06 -8.36
N GLY A 350 0.40 17.57 -7.35
CA GLY A 350 0.31 18.06 -5.97
C GLY A 350 1.40 19.08 -5.68
N TYR A 351 1.00 20.25 -5.23
CA TYR A 351 1.91 21.36 -4.94
C TYR A 351 2.55 21.26 -3.56
N ASP A 352 3.71 21.89 -3.39
CA ASP A 352 4.43 21.90 -2.12
C ASP A 352 3.87 22.95 -1.15
N ILE A 353 4.03 22.69 0.14
CA ILE A 353 3.67 23.61 1.22
C ILE A 353 4.46 24.92 1.15
N GLU A 354 5.66 24.93 0.59
CA GLU A 354 6.53 26.10 0.43
C GLU A 354 5.83 27.21 -0.34
N ASN A 355 4.91 26.89 -1.25
CA ASN A 355 4.09 27.90 -1.94
C ASN A 355 3.24 28.76 -0.99
N LEU A 356 2.95 28.28 0.24
CA LEU A 356 2.16 29.01 1.24
C LEU A 356 2.96 29.40 2.49
N THR A 357 4.19 28.92 2.64
CA THR A 357 5.07 29.25 3.78
C THR A 357 6.17 30.24 3.43
N ASP A 358 6.55 30.35 2.16
CA ASP A 358 7.41 31.40 1.66
C ASP A 358 6.62 32.71 1.52
N GLU A 359 7.12 33.81 2.07
CA GLU A 359 6.40 35.09 2.12
C GLU A 359 6.06 35.64 0.73
N THR A 360 6.98 35.50 -0.23
CA THR A 360 6.82 36.05 -1.59
C THR A 360 5.80 35.23 -2.36
N ARG A 361 5.91 33.88 -2.32
CA ARG A 361 5.00 32.97 -3.01
C ARG A 361 3.60 32.99 -2.41
N SER A 362 3.49 33.03 -1.09
CA SER A 362 2.22 33.07 -0.37
C SER A 362 1.41 34.32 -0.71
N LYS A 363 2.06 35.49 -0.85
CA LYS A 363 1.41 36.74 -1.26
C LYS A 363 0.92 36.72 -2.72
N ALA A 364 1.63 35.97 -3.58
CA ALA A 364 1.27 35.84 -5.00
C ALA A 364 0.17 34.79 -5.28
N TYR A 365 -0.08 33.88 -4.33
CA TYR A 365 -1.03 32.80 -4.52
C TYR A 365 -2.46 33.24 -4.15
N CYS A 366 -3.34 33.26 -5.15
CA CYS A 366 -4.76 33.61 -4.99
C CYS A 366 -5.71 32.41 -5.19
N GLY A 367 -5.17 31.20 -5.29
CA GLY A 367 -5.95 29.98 -5.56
C GLY A 367 -6.58 29.35 -4.31
N GLU A 368 -7.30 28.27 -4.51
CA GLU A 368 -7.93 27.49 -3.44
C GLU A 368 -6.88 26.79 -2.57
N VAL A 369 -7.00 26.91 -1.25
CA VAL A 369 -6.15 26.23 -0.26
C VAL A 369 -6.90 25.05 0.33
N LYS A 370 -6.22 23.89 0.38
CA LYS A 370 -6.73 22.68 1.04
C LYS A 370 -5.87 22.30 2.24
N VAL A 371 -6.47 21.56 3.14
CA VAL A 371 -5.75 20.95 4.29
C VAL A 371 -5.42 19.51 3.93
N ASP A 372 -4.15 19.15 4.02
CA ASP A 372 -3.71 17.77 3.80
C ASP A 372 -4.03 16.87 5.00
N ARG A 373 -3.77 15.57 4.87
CA ARG A 373 -4.01 14.58 5.94
C ARG A 373 -3.21 14.83 7.23
N TYR A 374 -2.23 15.73 7.20
CA TYR A 374 -1.42 16.13 8.35
C TYR A 374 -1.84 17.48 8.95
N GLY A 375 -2.96 18.03 8.52
CA GLY A 375 -3.45 19.33 8.97
C GLY A 375 -2.72 20.53 8.35
N ARG A 376 -1.86 20.34 7.33
CA ARG A 376 -1.09 21.43 6.71
C ARG A 376 -1.87 22.05 5.56
N LYS A 377 -1.85 23.38 5.49
CA LYS A 377 -2.38 24.13 4.36
C LYS A 377 -1.47 23.95 3.15
N ILE A 378 -2.04 23.56 2.02
CA ILE A 378 -1.38 23.39 0.73
C ILE A 378 -2.25 23.95 -0.39
N PRO A 379 -1.67 24.42 -1.51
CA PRO A 379 -2.44 24.76 -2.69
C PRO A 379 -3.25 23.54 -3.17
N LYS A 380 -4.46 23.78 -3.69
CA LYS A 380 -5.26 22.72 -4.31
C LYS A 380 -4.45 22.07 -5.43
N HIS A 381 -4.42 20.74 -5.46
CA HIS A 381 -3.76 19.99 -6.53
C HIS A 381 -4.43 20.26 -7.88
N ALA A 382 -3.63 20.28 -8.94
CA ALA A 382 -4.15 20.24 -10.31
C ALA A 382 -4.46 18.79 -10.69
N HIS A 383 -5.56 18.61 -11.42
CA HIS A 383 -6.03 17.31 -11.87
C HIS A 383 -6.64 17.44 -13.26
N GLY A 384 -6.35 16.48 -14.12
CA GLY A 384 -6.92 16.46 -15.45
C GLY A 384 -6.81 15.11 -16.14
N THR A 385 -7.58 14.98 -17.21
CA THR A 385 -7.63 13.79 -18.05
C THR A 385 -7.37 14.18 -19.50
N ALA A 386 -6.62 13.33 -20.19
CA ALA A 386 -6.44 13.37 -21.65
C ALA A 386 -6.92 12.04 -22.24
N ASN A 387 -7.83 12.11 -23.20
CA ASN A 387 -8.27 10.96 -23.98
C ASN A 387 -7.42 10.87 -25.25
N LEU A 388 -7.03 9.66 -25.60
CA LEU A 388 -6.29 9.36 -26.82
C LEU A 388 -7.26 8.90 -27.90
N PRO A 389 -6.99 9.20 -29.17
CA PRO A 389 -7.88 8.83 -30.26
C PRO A 389 -8.01 7.31 -30.44
N ARG A 390 -6.97 6.56 -30.08
CA ARG A 390 -6.92 5.09 -30.15
C ARG A 390 -6.23 4.49 -28.93
N TYR A 391 -6.45 3.20 -28.73
CA TYR A 391 -5.69 2.44 -27.74
C TYR A 391 -4.22 2.37 -28.11
N THR A 392 -3.32 2.68 -27.20
CA THR A 392 -1.89 2.74 -27.44
C THR A 392 -1.04 2.37 -26.24
N SER A 393 0.17 1.87 -26.49
CA SER A 393 1.29 1.77 -25.55
C SER A 393 2.54 2.49 -26.07
N SER A 394 2.37 3.36 -27.08
CA SER A 394 3.46 4.15 -27.64
C SER A 394 4.00 5.16 -26.62
N SER A 395 5.31 5.08 -26.34
CA SER A 395 5.99 6.07 -25.48
C SER A 395 5.86 7.49 -26.03
N VAL A 396 5.89 7.66 -27.35
CA VAL A 396 5.80 8.98 -27.98
C VAL A 396 4.43 9.57 -27.77
N GLN A 397 3.37 8.84 -28.11
CA GLN A 397 1.99 9.32 -27.99
C GLN A 397 1.63 9.61 -26.53
N LEU A 398 2.04 8.74 -25.59
CA LEU A 398 1.76 8.94 -24.16
C LEU A 398 2.55 10.13 -23.58
N MET A 399 3.82 10.31 -23.99
CA MET A 399 4.62 11.46 -23.54
C MET A 399 4.07 12.79 -24.08
N ASP A 400 3.62 12.82 -25.32
CA ASP A 400 3.07 14.03 -25.93
C ASP A 400 1.73 14.39 -25.26
N ALA A 401 0.83 13.42 -25.13
CA ALA A 401 -0.47 13.63 -24.47
C ALA A 401 -0.34 14.10 -23.02
N VAL A 402 0.57 13.50 -22.24
CA VAL A 402 0.75 13.89 -20.84
C VAL A 402 1.46 15.23 -20.70
N THR A 403 2.35 15.58 -21.65
CA THR A 403 3.04 16.87 -21.65
C THR A 403 2.03 17.99 -21.91
N GLU A 404 1.19 17.83 -22.94
CA GLU A 404 0.11 18.78 -23.24
C GLU A 404 -0.87 18.89 -22.06
N LEU A 405 -1.28 17.78 -21.47
CA LEU A 405 -2.13 17.77 -20.29
C LEU A 405 -1.50 18.53 -19.13
N PHE A 406 -0.22 18.28 -18.84
CA PHE A 406 0.52 18.96 -17.78
C PHE A 406 0.57 20.48 -18.02
N GLU A 407 0.90 20.91 -19.25
CA GLU A 407 1.00 22.32 -19.61
C GLU A 407 -0.36 23.05 -19.52
N ARG A 408 -1.45 22.32 -19.70
CA ARG A 408 -2.83 22.84 -19.60
C ARG A 408 -3.31 22.99 -18.17
N ILE A 409 -2.94 22.04 -17.26
CA ILE A 409 -3.52 22.01 -15.92
C ILE A 409 -2.61 22.58 -14.84
N ALA A 410 -1.28 22.52 -15.01
CA ALA A 410 -0.35 22.91 -13.96
C ALA A 410 -0.12 24.42 -13.93
N ASP A 411 -0.12 24.99 -12.74
CA ASP A 411 0.27 26.39 -12.52
C ASP A 411 1.79 26.52 -12.63
N LYS A 412 2.24 27.40 -13.54
CA LYS A 412 3.66 27.60 -13.85
C LYS A 412 4.44 28.25 -12.72
N ASN A 413 3.77 28.93 -11.79
CA ASN A 413 4.37 29.68 -10.69
C ASN A 413 4.53 28.85 -9.41
N LEU A 414 3.88 27.67 -9.35
CA LEU A 414 3.85 26.85 -8.15
C LEU A 414 4.90 25.75 -8.17
N LEU A 415 5.51 25.54 -7.02
CA LEU A 415 6.41 24.42 -6.78
C LEU A 415 5.60 23.13 -6.58
N VAL A 416 6.04 22.08 -7.25
CA VAL A 416 5.41 20.74 -7.24
C VAL A 416 6.14 19.80 -6.28
N ARG A 417 5.39 19.00 -5.55
CA ARG A 417 5.92 18.00 -4.61
C ARG A 417 5.52 16.58 -4.95
N ARG A 418 4.38 16.37 -5.58
CA ARG A 418 3.83 15.05 -5.87
C ARG A 418 3.28 14.99 -7.28
N LEU A 419 3.49 13.85 -7.91
CA LEU A 419 2.92 13.51 -9.22
C LEU A 419 2.25 12.14 -9.13
N ASN A 420 1.06 12.01 -9.70
CA ASN A 420 0.42 10.73 -9.95
C ASN A 420 -0.01 10.70 -11.42
N LEU A 421 0.42 9.68 -12.13
CA LEU A 421 0.09 9.41 -13.52
C LEU A 421 -0.60 8.06 -13.61
N THR A 422 -1.76 7.99 -14.25
CA THR A 422 -2.57 6.78 -14.37
C THR A 422 -3.01 6.61 -15.82
N ALA A 423 -2.75 5.45 -16.40
CA ALA A 423 -3.42 4.97 -17.59
C ALA A 423 -4.77 4.41 -17.18
N GLY A 424 -5.85 5.02 -17.65
CA GLY A 424 -7.23 4.55 -17.47
C GLY A 424 -7.71 3.80 -18.71
N ASN A 425 -8.87 3.16 -18.62
CA ASN A 425 -9.46 2.39 -19.71
C ASN A 425 -8.42 1.44 -20.36
N VAL A 426 -7.79 0.62 -19.50
CA VAL A 426 -6.72 -0.29 -19.93
C VAL A 426 -7.33 -1.60 -20.40
N LEU A 427 -6.95 -2.04 -21.59
CA LEU A 427 -7.32 -3.31 -22.19
C LEU A 427 -6.08 -4.13 -22.56
N THR A 428 -6.27 -5.42 -22.77
CA THR A 428 -5.26 -6.24 -23.45
C THR A 428 -5.18 -5.84 -24.93
N GLU A 429 -4.02 -5.97 -25.55
CA GLU A 429 -3.84 -5.67 -26.98
C GLU A 429 -4.88 -6.41 -27.86
N SER A 430 -5.19 -7.67 -27.51
CA SER A 430 -6.18 -8.48 -28.25
C SER A 430 -7.63 -8.00 -28.07
N ALA A 431 -7.98 -7.48 -26.89
CA ALA A 431 -9.31 -6.91 -26.64
C ALA A 431 -9.49 -5.57 -27.36
N ALA A 432 -8.46 -4.71 -27.32
CA ALA A 432 -8.49 -3.42 -28.01
C ALA A 432 -8.61 -3.57 -29.53
N GLN A 433 -7.91 -4.53 -30.15
CA GLN A 433 -8.06 -4.84 -31.58
C GLN A 433 -9.48 -5.25 -31.97
N LYS A 434 -10.19 -5.99 -31.11
CA LYS A 434 -11.59 -6.37 -31.37
C LYS A 434 -12.52 -5.17 -31.25
N GLU A 435 -12.29 -4.29 -30.28
CA GLU A 435 -13.10 -3.09 -30.07
C GLU A 435 -12.91 -2.10 -31.23
N GLU A 436 -11.67 -1.85 -31.67
CA GLU A 436 -11.36 -0.95 -32.79
C GLU A 436 -11.87 -1.48 -34.14
N ALA A 437 -11.97 -2.80 -34.31
CA ALA A 437 -12.53 -3.40 -35.54
C ALA A 437 -14.03 -3.12 -35.72
N VAL A 438 -14.72 -2.73 -34.65
CA VAL A 438 -16.16 -2.40 -34.67
C VAL A 438 -16.40 -0.89 -34.83
N GLU A 439 -15.37 -0.04 -34.75
CA GLU A 439 -15.52 1.41 -34.93
C GLU A 439 -15.95 1.72 -36.38
N GLN A 440 -17.02 2.49 -36.49
CA GLN A 440 -17.59 2.95 -37.77
C GLN A 440 -16.58 3.81 -38.53
N LEU A 441 -16.21 3.39 -39.73
CA LEU A 441 -15.33 4.14 -40.62
C LEU A 441 -16.03 5.44 -41.06
N ASP A 442 -15.45 6.58 -40.71
CA ASP A 442 -15.90 7.87 -41.20
C ASP A 442 -15.59 7.99 -42.72
N LEU A 443 -16.52 8.50 -43.49
CA LEU A 443 -16.44 8.65 -44.95
C LEU A 443 -15.18 9.45 -45.36
N PHE A 444 -14.75 10.42 -44.54
CA PHE A 444 -13.54 11.22 -44.76
C PHE A 444 -12.23 10.47 -44.49
N SER A 445 -12.29 9.35 -43.79
CA SER A 445 -11.13 8.50 -43.49
C SER A 445 -10.68 7.64 -44.70
N LEU A 446 -11.48 7.58 -45.76
CA LEU A 446 -11.22 6.78 -46.96
C LEU A 446 -10.43 7.52 -48.04
N SER A 447 -10.03 8.77 -47.84
CA SER A 447 -9.22 9.50 -48.81
C SER A 447 -7.82 8.85 -48.95
N PRO A 448 -7.26 8.76 -50.17
CA PRO A 448 -5.93 8.16 -50.41
C PRO A 448 -4.82 8.76 -49.51
N THR A 449 -4.84 10.09 -49.34
CA THR A 449 -3.88 10.82 -48.51
C THR A 449 -4.00 10.46 -47.03
N SER A 450 -5.22 10.13 -46.52
CA SER A 450 -5.45 9.68 -45.15
C SER A 450 -4.98 8.25 -44.96
N GLN A 451 -5.14 7.39 -45.96
CA GLN A 451 -4.67 6.01 -45.90
C GLN A 451 -3.13 5.91 -45.91
N GLU A 452 -2.44 6.73 -46.74
CA GLU A 452 -0.97 6.80 -46.76
C GLU A 452 -0.42 7.28 -45.42
N LYS A 453 -1.01 8.35 -44.85
CA LYS A 453 -0.60 8.83 -43.52
C LYS A 453 -0.81 7.80 -42.40
N ARG A 454 -1.94 7.07 -42.40
CA ARG A 454 -2.20 5.98 -41.46
C ARG A 454 -1.18 4.84 -41.62
N ALA A 455 -0.88 4.44 -42.84
CA ALA A 455 0.11 3.38 -43.12
C ALA A 455 1.54 3.78 -42.65
N GLU A 456 1.89 5.07 -42.80
CA GLU A 456 3.17 5.58 -42.32
C GLU A 456 3.23 5.65 -40.79
N GLU A 457 2.14 6.08 -40.14
CA GLU A 457 2.02 6.10 -38.69
C GLU A 457 2.10 4.68 -38.13
N GLU A 458 1.43 3.72 -38.73
CA GLU A 458 1.46 2.32 -38.31
C GLU A 458 2.88 1.74 -38.41
N LYS A 459 3.61 2.03 -39.49
CA LYS A 459 5.02 1.64 -39.65
C LYS A 459 5.89 2.25 -38.53
N LYS A 460 5.65 3.51 -38.16
CA LYS A 460 6.35 4.17 -37.03
C LYS A 460 6.05 3.48 -35.71
N LEU A 461 4.79 3.14 -35.44
CA LEU A 461 4.38 2.43 -34.22
C LEU A 461 4.99 1.03 -34.12
N VAL A 462 5.00 0.25 -35.24
CA VAL A 462 5.65 -1.07 -35.28
C VAL A 462 7.16 -0.96 -35.01
N ARG A 463 7.83 0.05 -35.57
CA ARG A 463 9.26 0.29 -35.30
C ARG A 463 9.52 0.71 -33.87
N GLU A 464 8.62 1.53 -33.29
CA GLU A 464 8.70 1.94 -31.89
C GLU A 464 8.51 0.74 -30.97
N ARG A 465 7.52 -0.10 -31.23
CA ARG A 465 7.26 -1.32 -30.47
C ARG A 465 8.49 -2.23 -30.38
N LYS A 466 9.13 -2.49 -31.51
CA LYS A 466 10.37 -3.29 -31.56
C LYS A 466 11.48 -2.67 -30.69
N ARG A 467 11.61 -1.34 -30.69
CA ARG A 467 12.57 -0.65 -29.81
C ARG A 467 12.22 -0.79 -28.32
N GLN A 468 10.95 -0.65 -27.95
CA GLN A 468 10.49 -0.84 -26.58
C GLN A 468 10.76 -2.26 -26.08
N GLU A 469 10.47 -3.28 -26.88
CA GLU A 469 10.75 -4.68 -26.58
C GLU A 469 12.25 -4.95 -26.42
N ALA A 470 13.08 -4.41 -27.30
CA ALA A 470 14.54 -4.51 -27.18
C ALA A 470 15.06 -3.82 -25.90
N MET A 471 14.51 -2.63 -25.56
CA MET A 471 14.85 -1.95 -24.31
C MET A 471 14.44 -2.76 -23.07
N LEU A 472 13.26 -3.38 -23.08
CA LEU A 472 12.80 -4.25 -21.99
C LEU A 472 13.70 -5.49 -21.85
N ALA A 473 14.09 -6.12 -22.95
CA ALA A 473 15.00 -7.27 -22.94
C ALA A 473 16.36 -6.91 -22.33
N ILE A 474 16.93 -5.74 -22.70
CA ILE A 474 18.17 -5.23 -22.12
C ILE A 474 18.00 -4.95 -20.62
N LYS A 475 16.91 -4.27 -20.22
CA LYS A 475 16.64 -3.94 -18.83
C LYS A 475 16.42 -5.18 -17.95
N ARG A 476 15.79 -6.22 -18.49
CA ARG A 476 15.62 -7.52 -17.78
C ARG A 476 16.96 -8.23 -17.58
N LYS A 477 17.82 -8.22 -18.58
CA LYS A 477 19.11 -8.94 -18.53
C LYS A 477 20.19 -8.22 -17.73
N TYR A 478 20.26 -6.91 -17.83
CA TYR A 478 21.38 -6.10 -17.31
C TYR A 478 20.96 -5.07 -16.26
N GLY A 479 19.68 -5.06 -15.85
CA GLY A 479 19.14 -4.15 -14.87
C GLY A 479 18.46 -2.91 -15.48
N LYS A 480 17.57 -2.29 -14.70
CA LYS A 480 16.69 -1.19 -15.16
C LYS A 480 17.44 0.03 -15.68
N ASN A 481 18.68 0.26 -15.23
CA ASN A 481 19.53 1.39 -15.64
C ASN A 481 20.52 1.07 -16.76
N ALA A 482 20.51 -0.17 -17.31
CA ALA A 482 21.42 -0.56 -18.38
C ALA A 482 21.21 0.22 -19.67
N ILE A 483 20.00 0.70 -19.92
CA ILE A 483 19.67 1.60 -21.03
C ILE A 483 18.75 2.72 -20.56
N LEU A 484 19.15 3.95 -20.82
CA LEU A 484 18.42 5.16 -20.46
C LEU A 484 18.25 6.05 -21.69
N LYS A 485 17.18 6.85 -21.73
CA LYS A 485 17.00 7.91 -22.73
C LYS A 485 17.78 9.15 -22.32
N GLY A 486 18.19 9.99 -23.26
CA GLY A 486 18.92 11.23 -22.98
C GLY A 486 18.21 12.14 -21.97
N MET A 487 16.88 12.18 -21.96
CA MET A 487 16.11 12.95 -20.96
C MET A 487 16.34 12.48 -19.53
N ASN A 488 16.67 11.20 -19.30
CA ASN A 488 16.91 10.64 -17.98
C ASN A 488 18.28 11.05 -17.37
N LEU A 489 19.09 11.76 -18.16
CA LEU A 489 20.42 12.27 -17.77
C LEU A 489 20.43 13.78 -17.58
N GLN A 490 19.28 14.45 -17.80
CA GLN A 490 19.15 15.89 -17.61
C GLN A 490 19.09 16.25 -16.11
N GLU A 491 19.44 17.49 -15.79
CA GLU A 491 19.30 18.01 -14.43
C GLU A 491 17.82 17.96 -13.98
N GLY A 492 17.57 17.43 -12.80
CA GLY A 492 16.21 17.22 -12.27
C GLY A 492 15.53 15.92 -12.74
N ALA A 493 16.16 15.12 -13.60
CA ALA A 493 15.65 13.79 -13.95
C ALA A 493 15.65 12.86 -12.73
N THR A 494 14.63 12.01 -12.62
CA THR A 494 14.43 11.12 -11.46
C THR A 494 14.41 9.63 -11.83
N ALA A 495 14.34 9.29 -13.11
CA ALA A 495 14.14 7.91 -13.56
C ALA A 495 15.27 6.97 -13.12
N LYS A 496 16.52 7.41 -13.17
CA LYS A 496 17.69 6.62 -12.75
C LYS A 496 17.58 6.18 -11.29
N ASP A 497 17.22 7.11 -10.38
CA ASP A 497 17.06 6.84 -8.95
C ASP A 497 15.80 6.04 -8.66
N ARG A 498 14.71 6.28 -9.41
CA ARG A 498 13.47 5.50 -9.30
C ARG A 498 13.66 4.04 -9.70
N ASN A 499 14.49 3.75 -10.68
CA ASN A 499 14.79 2.39 -11.11
C ASN A 499 15.45 1.54 -10.01
N GLY A 500 16.14 2.17 -9.07
CA GLY A 500 16.70 1.54 -7.87
C GLY A 500 15.72 1.48 -6.68
N LYS A 501 14.41 1.74 -6.91
CA LYS A 501 13.40 1.74 -5.83
C LYS A 501 12.26 0.77 -6.16
N ILE A 502 11.70 0.17 -5.11
CA ILE A 502 10.48 -0.64 -5.14
C ILE A 502 9.50 0.00 -4.14
N GLY A 503 8.29 0.35 -4.60
CA GLY A 503 7.31 1.03 -3.75
C GLY A 503 7.78 2.38 -3.16
N GLY A 504 8.77 3.04 -3.80
CA GLY A 504 9.35 4.30 -3.34
C GLY A 504 10.50 4.16 -2.32
N HIS A 505 10.89 2.94 -1.95
CA HIS A 505 12.00 2.62 -1.06
C HIS A 505 13.14 1.95 -1.82
N LYS A 506 14.34 1.92 -1.25
CA LYS A 506 15.49 1.23 -1.85
C LYS A 506 15.15 -0.24 -2.14
N ALA A 507 15.56 -0.73 -3.32
CA ALA A 507 15.33 -2.12 -3.75
C ALA A 507 16.18 -3.10 -2.95
#